data_c9374ac6d8f982398b275a9f34dcd6af
#
_entry.id   c9374ac6d8f982398b275a9f34dcd6af
#
_cell.length_a   1.000
_cell.length_b   1.000
_cell.length_c   1.000
_cell.angle_alpha   90.00
_cell.angle_beta   90.00
_cell.angle_gamma   90.00
#
_symmetry.space_group_name_H-M   'P 1'
#
loop_
_entity.id
_entity.type
_entity.pdbx_description
1 polymer ?
#
loop_
_entity_poly.entity_id
_entity_poly.type
_entity_poly.pdbx_seq_one_letter_code
_entity_poly.pdbx_strand_id
1 'polypeptide(L)'
;MITINEITIVRDGREIIYGYSEQIPAGSITAIVGPNGCGKTTLLAAIAGDIAPTKGTITIDELHPILTPPAQLAQIRAVAIQIQSYTLGYTVQQIIEMAGPAQEVMRSLDLTSLADRVVTTLSGGEAQRVSIATAIAQNTPVLLLDEPLAAQDMRSRKRIIQVLKKLAEDGVSVVVVAHSNESELTWADKVIKQFL
;
A
#
# COMPACT_ATOMS: atom_id res chain seq x y z
N MET A 1 -13.52 1.95 -6.07
CA MET A 1 -12.86 2.87 -7.06
C MET A 1 -12.28 4.07 -6.33
N ILE A 2 -11.06 4.51 -6.68
CA ILE A 2 -10.47 5.74 -6.12
C ILE A 2 -10.53 6.81 -7.19
N THR A 3 -11.05 8.00 -6.84
CA THR A 3 -11.12 9.16 -7.74
C THR A 3 -10.31 10.31 -7.15
N ILE A 4 -9.39 10.84 -7.93
CA ILE A 4 -8.55 11.98 -7.63
C ILE A 4 -8.96 13.09 -8.58
N ASN A 5 -9.34 14.25 -8.07
CA ASN A 5 -9.85 15.36 -8.86
C ASN A 5 -9.12 16.66 -8.56
N GLU A 6 -8.30 17.11 -9.51
CA GLU A 6 -7.55 18.37 -9.52
C GLU A 6 -6.80 18.67 -8.21
N ILE A 7 -6.18 17.65 -7.61
CA ILE A 7 -5.48 17.84 -6.34
C ILE A 7 -4.20 18.63 -6.51
N THR A 8 -3.97 19.55 -5.57
CA THR A 8 -2.68 20.19 -5.34
C THR A 8 -2.25 19.91 -3.91
N ILE A 9 -1.01 19.46 -3.72
CA ILE A 9 -0.43 19.21 -2.41
C ILE A 9 0.83 20.06 -2.25
N VAL A 10 0.85 20.89 -1.20
CA VAL A 10 1.97 21.75 -0.83
C VAL A 10 2.56 21.24 0.49
N ARG A 11 3.88 21.07 0.55
CA ARG A 11 4.62 20.74 1.79
C ARG A 11 5.83 21.65 1.91
N ASP A 12 6.02 22.24 3.09
CA ASP A 12 7.13 23.15 3.38
C ASP A 12 7.28 24.28 2.35
N GLY A 13 6.13 24.83 1.88
CA GLY A 13 6.08 25.90 0.89
C GLY A 13 6.38 25.47 -0.55
N ARG A 14 6.57 24.17 -0.82
CA ARG A 14 6.81 23.63 -2.16
C ARG A 14 5.59 22.84 -2.65
N GLU A 15 5.18 23.09 -3.89
CA GLU A 15 4.19 22.26 -4.56
C GLU A 15 4.82 20.90 -4.91
N ILE A 16 4.28 19.85 -4.34
CA ILE A 16 4.71 18.46 -4.58
C ILE A 16 3.86 17.83 -5.68
N ILE A 17 2.57 18.15 -5.71
CA ILE A 17 1.62 17.69 -6.72
C ILE A 17 0.79 18.90 -7.12
N TYR A 18 0.58 19.10 -8.42
CA TYR A 18 -0.16 20.24 -8.94
C TYR A 18 -1.23 19.84 -9.94
N GLY A 19 -2.49 20.18 -9.65
CA GLY A 19 -3.64 20.00 -10.55
C GLY A 19 -3.86 18.56 -11.04
N TYR A 20 -3.45 17.57 -10.24
CA TYR A 20 -3.44 16.16 -10.67
C TYR A 20 -4.82 15.52 -10.54
N SER A 21 -5.23 14.85 -11.62
CA SER A 21 -6.49 14.09 -11.67
C SER A 21 -6.23 12.68 -12.17
N GLU A 22 -6.86 11.69 -11.54
CA GLU A 22 -6.72 10.28 -11.90
C GLU A 22 -7.88 9.44 -11.38
N GLN A 23 -8.16 8.32 -12.06
CA GLN A 23 -9.09 7.30 -11.59
C GLN A 23 -8.39 5.95 -11.49
N ILE A 24 -8.50 5.32 -10.33
CA ILE A 24 -7.96 4.00 -10.05
C ILE A 24 -9.15 3.03 -9.98
N PRO A 25 -9.26 2.08 -10.91
CA PRO A 25 -10.38 1.15 -10.95
C PRO A 25 -10.43 0.23 -9.73
N ALA A 26 -11.62 -0.25 -9.38
CA ALA A 26 -11.76 -1.37 -8.46
C ALA A 26 -11.26 -2.66 -9.11
N GLY A 27 -10.77 -3.60 -8.29
CA GLY A 27 -10.31 -4.90 -8.79
C GLY A 27 -9.13 -4.81 -9.76
N SER A 28 -8.20 -3.86 -9.51
CA SER A 28 -7.02 -3.68 -10.36
C SER A 28 -5.77 -3.36 -9.55
N ILE A 29 -4.62 -3.63 -10.14
CA ILE A 29 -3.32 -3.21 -9.58
C ILE A 29 -2.84 -1.98 -10.33
N THR A 30 -2.72 -0.86 -9.62
CA THR A 30 -2.16 0.39 -10.15
C THR A 30 -0.78 0.62 -9.56
N ALA A 31 0.24 0.70 -10.41
CA ALA A 31 1.60 1.04 -10.00
C ALA A 31 1.87 2.54 -10.19
N ILE A 32 2.38 3.18 -9.16
CA ILE A 32 2.81 4.58 -9.16
C ILE A 32 4.34 4.60 -9.27
N VAL A 33 4.87 5.15 -10.34
CA VAL A 33 6.32 5.18 -10.59
C VAL A 33 6.82 6.58 -10.92
N GLY A 34 8.09 6.82 -10.66
CA GLY A 34 8.74 8.10 -10.93
C GLY A 34 10.05 8.25 -10.14
N PRO A 35 10.79 9.32 -10.38
CA PRO A 35 12.04 9.61 -9.66
C PRO A 35 11.84 9.74 -8.16
N ASN A 36 12.95 9.64 -7.40
CA ASN A 36 12.92 9.94 -5.97
C ASN A 36 12.50 11.40 -5.74
N GLY A 37 11.64 11.62 -4.76
CA GLY A 37 11.17 12.96 -4.39
C GLY A 37 10.08 13.54 -5.30
N CYS A 38 9.59 12.84 -6.33
CA CYS A 38 8.52 13.34 -7.20
C CYS A 38 7.11 13.29 -6.60
N GLY A 39 6.95 12.85 -5.35
CA GLY A 39 5.65 12.88 -4.67
C GLY A 39 4.86 11.56 -4.61
N LYS A 40 5.45 10.41 -5.01
CA LYS A 40 4.76 9.10 -4.98
C LYS A 40 4.18 8.73 -3.61
N THR A 41 5.03 8.73 -2.59
CA THR A 41 4.62 8.47 -1.19
C THR A 41 3.65 9.53 -0.68
N THR A 42 3.81 10.79 -1.13
CA THR A 42 2.88 11.88 -0.80
C THR A 42 1.49 11.64 -1.40
N LEU A 43 1.43 11.18 -2.65
CA LEU A 43 0.16 10.81 -3.27
C LEU A 43 -0.48 9.61 -2.56
N LEU A 44 0.31 8.58 -2.25
CA LEU A 44 -0.17 7.43 -1.51
C LEU A 44 -0.74 7.84 -0.14
N ALA A 45 -0.03 8.69 0.60
CA ALA A 45 -0.47 9.22 1.90
C ALA A 45 -1.74 10.09 1.78
N ALA A 46 -1.90 10.83 0.67
CA ALA A 46 -3.12 11.59 0.43
C ALA A 46 -4.31 10.66 0.13
N ILE A 47 -4.11 9.61 -0.66
CA ILE A 47 -5.13 8.57 -0.89
C ILE A 47 -5.48 7.87 0.43
N ALA A 48 -4.49 7.61 1.27
CA ALA A 48 -4.67 7.02 2.59
C ALA A 48 -5.48 7.92 3.56
N GLY A 49 -5.58 9.23 3.30
CA GLY A 49 -6.21 10.21 4.20
C GLY A 49 -5.28 10.74 5.28
N ASP A 50 -3.98 10.49 5.17
CA ASP A 50 -2.96 10.97 6.14
C ASP A 50 -2.51 12.40 5.81
N ILE A 51 -2.69 12.85 4.54
CA ILE A 51 -2.34 14.19 4.06
C ILE A 51 -3.56 14.78 3.35
N ALA A 52 -3.99 15.97 3.78
CA ALA A 52 -5.02 16.72 3.09
C ALA A 52 -4.45 17.40 1.83
N PRO A 53 -5.08 17.28 0.67
CA PRO A 53 -4.76 18.12 -0.47
C PRO A 53 -5.09 19.60 -0.15
N THR A 54 -4.27 20.52 -0.61
CA THR A 54 -4.47 21.98 -0.47
C THR A 54 -5.62 22.45 -1.36
N LYS A 55 -5.79 21.78 -2.52
CA LYS A 55 -6.90 21.99 -3.48
C LYS A 55 -7.33 20.64 -4.03
N GLY A 56 -8.55 20.59 -4.57
CA GLY A 56 -9.10 19.40 -5.16
C GLY A 56 -9.59 18.38 -4.12
N THR A 57 -9.93 17.19 -4.56
CA THR A 57 -10.53 16.16 -3.71
C THR A 57 -10.03 14.77 -4.06
N ILE A 58 -10.00 13.90 -3.05
CA ILE A 58 -9.79 12.46 -3.21
C ILE A 58 -10.98 11.75 -2.60
N THR A 59 -11.53 10.76 -3.30
CA THR A 59 -12.58 9.88 -2.77
C THR A 59 -12.25 8.41 -2.99
N ILE A 60 -12.67 7.57 -2.06
CA ILE A 60 -12.71 6.10 -2.16
C ILE A 60 -14.18 5.72 -2.04
N ASP A 61 -14.77 5.23 -3.14
CA ASP A 61 -16.21 4.90 -3.21
C ASP A 61 -17.09 6.00 -2.58
N GLU A 62 -16.91 7.24 -3.07
CA GLU A 62 -17.62 8.47 -2.63
C GLU A 62 -17.24 9.01 -1.24
N LEU A 63 -16.50 8.26 -0.42
CA LEU A 63 -16.03 8.71 0.88
C LEU A 63 -14.72 9.51 0.75
N HIS A 64 -14.65 10.64 1.44
CA HIS A 64 -13.43 11.46 1.51
C HIS A 64 -12.51 10.94 2.62
N PRO A 65 -11.35 10.31 2.32
CA PRO A 65 -10.51 9.68 3.33
C PRO A 65 -10.09 10.62 4.46
N ILE A 66 -9.75 11.87 4.13
CA ILE A 66 -9.29 12.88 5.11
C ILE A 66 -10.42 13.32 6.07
N LEU A 67 -11.67 13.17 5.69
CA LEU A 67 -12.84 13.55 6.50
C LEU A 67 -13.48 12.34 7.19
N THR A 68 -13.10 11.14 6.81
CA THR A 68 -13.69 9.89 7.33
C THR A 68 -13.07 9.56 8.68
N PRO A 69 -13.88 9.25 9.71
CA PRO A 69 -13.37 8.84 11.02
C PRO A 69 -12.43 7.64 10.91
N PRO A 70 -11.32 7.58 11.70
CA PRO A 70 -10.29 6.53 11.58
C PRO A 70 -10.86 5.10 11.64
N ALA A 71 -11.83 4.82 12.48
CA ALA A 71 -12.45 3.50 12.61
C ALA A 71 -13.21 3.07 11.34
N GLN A 72 -13.86 4.01 10.66
CA GLN A 72 -14.54 3.77 9.39
C GLN A 72 -13.50 3.66 8.25
N LEU A 73 -12.50 4.52 8.25
CA LEU A 73 -11.43 4.52 7.24
C LEU A 73 -10.64 3.20 7.26
N ALA A 74 -10.41 2.61 8.44
CA ALA A 74 -9.75 1.32 8.59
C ALA A 74 -10.55 0.13 7.98
N GLN A 75 -11.86 0.30 7.75
CA GLN A 75 -12.69 -0.70 7.06
C GLN A 75 -12.64 -0.54 5.53
N ILE A 76 -12.16 0.59 5.04
CA ILE A 76 -12.17 0.93 3.61
C ILE A 76 -10.81 0.71 2.98
N ARG A 77 -9.74 1.02 3.72
CA ARG A 77 -8.36 0.91 3.19
C ARG A 77 -7.40 0.36 4.24
N ALA A 78 -6.45 -0.43 3.78
CA ALA A 78 -5.27 -0.85 4.54
C ALA A 78 -4.00 -0.27 3.90
N VAL A 79 -2.98 0.01 4.72
CA VAL A 79 -1.71 0.60 4.28
C VAL A 79 -0.54 -0.21 4.81
N ALA A 80 0.40 -0.58 3.92
CA ALA A 80 1.71 -1.08 4.31
C ALA A 80 2.77 -0.06 3.88
N ILE A 81 3.42 0.57 4.84
CA ILE A 81 4.48 1.56 4.62
C ILE A 81 5.85 0.88 4.46
N GLN A 82 6.78 1.59 3.78
CA GLN A 82 8.12 1.09 3.46
C GLN A 82 8.96 0.73 4.69
N ILE A 83 8.86 1.51 5.78
CA ILE A 83 9.64 1.30 6.99
C ILE A 83 8.69 1.03 8.15
N GLN A 84 8.68 -0.20 8.63
CA GLN A 84 8.08 -0.54 9.91
C GLN A 84 9.16 -0.89 10.92
N SER A 85 9.27 -0.08 11.98
CA SER A 85 10.05 -0.41 13.16
C SER A 85 9.11 -0.99 14.22
N TYR A 86 9.26 -2.25 14.52
CA TYR A 86 8.55 -2.87 15.62
C TYR A 86 9.33 -2.62 16.93
N THR A 87 8.68 -2.02 17.90
CA THR A 87 9.28 -1.72 19.22
C THR A 87 8.81 -2.70 20.30
N LEU A 88 7.76 -3.46 20.03
CA LEU A 88 7.15 -4.39 20.98
C LEU A 88 7.52 -5.84 20.65
N GLY A 89 7.65 -6.66 21.67
CA GLY A 89 8.08 -8.06 21.57
C GLY A 89 7.00 -9.04 21.12
N TYR A 90 6.08 -8.63 20.25
CA TYR A 90 5.07 -9.52 19.67
C TYR A 90 5.67 -10.47 18.64
N THR A 91 5.06 -11.64 18.49
CA THR A 91 5.40 -12.57 17.42
C THR A 91 4.78 -12.14 16.10
N VAL A 92 5.30 -12.68 14.98
CA VAL A 92 4.75 -12.47 13.64
C VAL A 92 3.26 -12.79 13.60
N GLN A 93 2.87 -13.95 14.14
CA GLN A 93 1.47 -14.35 14.17
C GLN A 93 0.61 -13.36 14.95
N GLN A 94 1.04 -12.95 16.14
CA GLN A 94 0.30 -11.99 16.98
C GLN A 94 0.07 -10.64 16.26
N ILE A 95 1.10 -10.10 15.60
CA ILE A 95 0.98 -8.84 14.86
C ILE A 95 -0.07 -8.94 13.74
N ILE A 96 -0.06 -10.03 12.98
CA ILE A 96 -1.01 -10.20 11.88
C ILE A 96 -2.42 -10.44 12.43
N GLU A 97 -2.57 -11.25 13.49
CA GLU A 97 -3.86 -11.52 14.14
C GLU A 97 -4.53 -10.29 14.74
N MET A 98 -3.78 -9.26 15.14
CA MET A 98 -4.33 -7.98 15.56
C MET A 98 -5.11 -7.27 14.44
N ALA A 99 -4.76 -7.54 13.18
CA ALA A 99 -5.41 -6.95 12.02
C ALA A 99 -6.54 -7.83 11.47
N GLY A 100 -6.44 -9.16 11.62
CA GLY A 100 -7.43 -10.11 11.11
C GLY A 100 -6.90 -11.55 11.03
N PRO A 101 -7.60 -12.45 10.33
CA PRO A 101 -7.22 -13.86 10.21
C PRO A 101 -5.83 -14.05 9.59
N ALA A 102 -4.87 -14.60 10.33
CA ALA A 102 -3.47 -14.66 9.94
C ALA A 102 -3.09 -15.86 9.06
N GLN A 103 -3.73 -17.02 9.24
CA GLN A 103 -3.22 -18.29 8.71
C GLN A 103 -3.05 -18.32 7.19
N GLU A 104 -4.06 -17.87 6.44
CA GLU A 104 -4.01 -17.91 4.98
C GLU A 104 -3.00 -16.91 4.42
N VAL A 105 -2.99 -15.70 4.93
CA VAL A 105 -2.06 -14.66 4.48
C VAL A 105 -0.61 -15.00 4.84
N MET A 106 -0.35 -15.57 6.01
CA MET A 106 0.98 -16.06 6.40
C MET A 106 1.48 -17.14 5.46
N ARG A 107 0.61 -18.09 5.09
CA ARG A 107 0.95 -19.14 4.12
C ARG A 107 1.25 -18.57 2.75
N SER A 108 0.43 -17.64 2.28
CA SER A 108 0.58 -17.01 0.96
C SER A 108 1.86 -16.20 0.83
N LEU A 109 2.36 -15.59 1.92
CA LEU A 109 3.57 -14.77 1.95
C LEU A 109 4.81 -15.48 2.53
N ASP A 110 4.75 -16.81 2.73
CA ASP A 110 5.87 -17.61 3.25
C ASP A 110 6.35 -17.17 4.65
N LEU A 111 5.40 -16.90 5.52
CA LEU A 111 5.64 -16.45 6.90
C LEU A 111 5.35 -17.52 7.93
N THR A 112 4.82 -18.69 7.56
CA THR A 112 4.39 -19.73 8.49
C THR A 112 5.54 -20.23 9.38
N SER A 113 6.75 -20.37 8.83
CA SER A 113 7.93 -20.77 9.61
C SER A 113 8.45 -19.69 10.57
N LEU A 114 7.94 -18.47 10.44
CA LEU A 114 8.29 -17.31 11.26
C LEU A 114 7.21 -16.98 12.29
N ALA A 115 6.13 -17.78 12.40
CA ALA A 115 4.94 -17.47 13.20
C ALA A 115 5.28 -17.05 14.64
N ASP A 116 6.13 -17.83 15.31
CA ASP A 116 6.52 -17.61 16.71
C ASP A 116 7.73 -16.69 16.88
N ARG A 117 8.32 -16.21 15.77
CA ARG A 117 9.48 -15.34 15.82
C ARG A 117 9.08 -13.94 16.21
N VAL A 118 9.85 -13.32 17.11
CA VAL A 118 9.61 -11.94 17.56
C VAL A 118 9.93 -10.97 16.42
N VAL A 119 9.00 -10.04 16.13
CA VAL A 119 9.09 -9.13 14.97
C VAL A 119 10.32 -8.22 14.98
N THR A 120 10.84 -7.88 16.16
CA THR A 120 12.07 -7.07 16.30
C THR A 120 13.35 -7.78 15.85
N THR A 121 13.28 -9.11 15.63
CA THR A 121 14.44 -9.93 15.21
C THR A 121 14.43 -10.28 13.71
N LEU A 122 13.46 -9.76 12.97
CA LEU A 122 13.29 -10.02 11.55
C LEU A 122 14.31 -9.23 10.71
N SER A 123 14.69 -9.81 9.58
CA SER A 123 15.37 -9.06 8.53
C SER A 123 14.41 -8.02 7.90
N GLY A 124 14.96 -7.01 7.21
CA GLY A 124 14.14 -5.98 6.56
C GLY A 124 13.11 -6.57 5.57
N GLY A 125 13.50 -7.57 4.77
CA GLY A 125 12.60 -8.24 3.85
C GLY A 125 11.51 -9.07 4.56
N GLU A 126 11.84 -9.74 5.67
CA GLU A 126 10.85 -10.45 6.49
C GLU A 126 9.86 -9.46 7.15
N ALA A 127 10.37 -8.37 7.73
CA ALA A 127 9.55 -7.32 8.33
C ALA A 127 8.59 -6.68 7.30
N GLN A 128 9.09 -6.42 6.09
CA GLN A 128 8.26 -5.91 4.99
C GLN A 128 7.14 -6.89 4.62
N ARG A 129 7.44 -8.21 4.52
CA ARG A 129 6.39 -9.20 4.26
C ARG A 129 5.36 -9.28 5.40
N VAL A 130 5.78 -9.13 6.65
CA VAL A 130 4.85 -9.05 7.81
C VAL A 130 3.97 -7.81 7.69
N SER A 131 4.51 -6.65 7.32
CA SER A 131 3.74 -5.42 7.07
C SER A 131 2.67 -5.63 6.00
N ILE A 132 3.05 -6.22 4.86
CA ILE A 132 2.11 -6.56 3.78
C ILE A 132 1.04 -7.54 4.27
N ALA A 133 1.43 -8.59 5.00
CA ALA A 133 0.51 -9.57 5.57
C ALA A 133 -0.51 -8.92 6.52
N THR A 134 -0.04 -8.02 7.38
CA THR A 134 -0.89 -7.29 8.32
C THR A 134 -1.92 -6.43 7.59
N ALA A 135 -1.49 -5.72 6.54
CA ALA A 135 -2.41 -4.92 5.73
C ALA A 135 -3.44 -5.79 4.98
N ILE A 136 -3.03 -6.93 4.43
CA ILE A 136 -3.95 -7.88 3.76
C ILE A 136 -4.95 -8.49 4.76
N ALA A 137 -4.50 -8.81 5.98
CA ALA A 137 -5.35 -9.40 7.01
C ALA A 137 -6.51 -8.48 7.45
N GLN A 138 -6.40 -7.15 7.25
CA GLN A 138 -7.49 -6.20 7.49
C GLN A 138 -8.68 -6.41 6.56
N ASN A 139 -8.50 -7.10 5.44
CA ASN A 139 -9.55 -7.46 4.48
C ASN A 139 -10.38 -6.25 4.00
N THR A 140 -9.72 -5.23 3.50
CA THR A 140 -10.32 -3.98 3.03
C THR A 140 -10.43 -3.93 1.50
N PRO A 141 -11.40 -3.18 0.92
CA PRO A 141 -11.55 -3.02 -0.52
C PRO A 141 -10.40 -2.27 -1.21
N VAL A 142 -9.57 -1.55 -0.44
CA VAL A 142 -8.40 -0.82 -0.96
C VAL A 142 -7.14 -1.21 -0.18
N LEU A 143 -6.09 -1.57 -0.89
CA LEU A 143 -4.76 -1.89 -0.34
C LEU A 143 -3.71 -0.93 -0.91
N LEU A 144 -3.06 -0.17 -0.04
CA LEU A 144 -2.05 0.82 -0.37
C LEU A 144 -0.67 0.32 0.09
N LEU A 145 0.28 0.20 -0.83
CA LEU A 145 1.59 -0.38 -0.55
C LEU A 145 2.70 0.57 -0.99
N ASP A 146 3.55 0.97 -0.06
CA ASP A 146 4.74 1.78 -0.36
C ASP A 146 5.96 0.87 -0.48
N GLU A 147 6.47 0.72 -1.70
CA GLU A 147 7.65 -0.07 -2.07
C GLU A 147 7.63 -1.53 -1.58
N PRO A 148 6.54 -2.30 -1.77
CA PRO A 148 6.41 -3.64 -1.19
C PRO A 148 7.43 -4.66 -1.73
N LEU A 149 8.05 -4.38 -2.87
CA LEU A 149 9.03 -5.25 -3.52
C LEU A 149 10.49 -4.86 -3.22
N ALA A 150 10.72 -3.76 -2.49
CA ALA A 150 12.04 -3.37 -2.05
C ALA A 150 12.61 -4.42 -1.07
N ALA A 151 13.94 -4.62 -1.09
CA ALA A 151 14.64 -5.57 -0.22
C ALA A 151 14.12 -7.03 -0.28
N GLN A 152 13.34 -7.40 -1.32
CA GLN A 152 12.88 -8.77 -1.56
C GLN A 152 13.75 -9.48 -2.58
N ASP A 153 14.04 -10.76 -2.32
CA ASP A 153 14.63 -11.62 -3.34
C ASP A 153 13.63 -11.94 -4.48
N MET A 154 14.13 -12.54 -5.56
CA MET A 154 13.33 -12.87 -6.75
C MET A 154 12.12 -13.75 -6.43
N ARG A 155 12.27 -14.72 -5.51
CA ARG A 155 11.21 -15.67 -5.14
C ARG A 155 10.12 -14.95 -4.34
N SER A 156 10.52 -14.14 -3.37
CA SER A 156 9.60 -13.35 -2.55
C SER A 156 8.86 -12.31 -3.39
N ARG A 157 9.55 -11.61 -4.31
CA ARG A 157 8.91 -10.67 -5.27
C ARG A 157 7.81 -11.35 -6.08
N LYS A 158 8.10 -12.51 -6.70
CA LYS A 158 7.11 -13.27 -7.48
C LYS A 158 5.91 -13.65 -6.63
N ARG A 159 6.14 -14.10 -5.41
CA ARG A 159 5.09 -14.51 -4.48
C ARG A 159 4.19 -13.33 -4.08
N ILE A 160 4.76 -12.20 -3.71
CA ILE A 160 4.01 -10.98 -3.39
C ILE A 160 3.14 -10.58 -4.60
N ILE A 161 3.72 -10.51 -5.80
CA ILE A 161 2.97 -10.17 -7.03
C ILE A 161 1.80 -11.14 -7.25
N GLN A 162 1.99 -12.44 -7.06
CA GLN A 162 0.91 -13.42 -7.19
C GLN A 162 -0.24 -13.17 -6.18
N VAL A 163 0.11 -12.83 -4.93
CA VAL A 163 -0.89 -12.49 -3.91
C VAL A 163 -1.65 -11.23 -4.30
N LEU A 164 -0.95 -10.18 -4.77
CA LEU A 164 -1.60 -8.94 -5.20
C LEU A 164 -2.52 -9.14 -6.39
N LYS A 165 -2.13 -9.98 -7.36
CA LYS A 165 -3.00 -10.35 -8.50
C LYS A 165 -4.27 -11.04 -8.05
N LYS A 166 -4.15 -12.02 -7.15
CA LYS A 166 -5.33 -12.69 -6.58
C LYS A 166 -6.26 -11.72 -5.88
N LEU A 167 -5.73 -10.80 -5.07
CA LEU A 167 -6.53 -9.78 -4.40
C LEU A 167 -7.27 -8.87 -5.39
N ALA A 168 -6.61 -8.48 -6.49
CA ALA A 168 -7.24 -7.69 -7.53
C ALA A 168 -8.35 -8.48 -8.25
N GLU A 169 -8.13 -9.77 -8.56
CA GLU A 169 -9.16 -10.66 -9.11
C GLU A 169 -10.35 -10.82 -8.15
N ASP A 170 -10.11 -10.78 -6.82
CA ASP A 170 -11.13 -10.82 -5.77
C ASP A 170 -11.82 -9.44 -5.56
N GLY A 171 -11.50 -8.43 -6.38
CA GLY A 171 -12.14 -7.10 -6.39
C GLY A 171 -11.42 -6.01 -5.58
N VAL A 172 -10.28 -6.29 -4.96
CA VAL A 172 -9.51 -5.31 -4.19
C VAL A 172 -8.79 -4.33 -5.12
N SER A 173 -8.90 -3.03 -4.86
CA SER A 173 -8.10 -2.00 -5.54
C SER A 173 -6.71 -1.96 -4.90
N VAL A 174 -5.68 -2.38 -5.61
CA VAL A 174 -4.31 -2.40 -5.11
C VAL A 174 -3.51 -1.23 -5.70
N VAL A 175 -2.97 -0.35 -4.87
CA VAL A 175 -2.09 0.75 -5.29
C VAL A 175 -0.69 0.51 -4.75
N VAL A 176 0.28 0.47 -5.65
CA VAL A 176 1.67 0.16 -5.32
C VAL A 176 2.59 1.29 -5.74
N VAL A 177 3.30 1.90 -4.82
CA VAL A 177 4.46 2.73 -5.15
C VAL A 177 5.65 1.83 -5.47
N ALA A 178 6.29 2.03 -6.62
CA ALA A 178 7.43 1.23 -7.05
C ALA A 178 8.58 2.09 -7.59
N HIS A 179 9.80 1.61 -7.38
CA HIS A 179 11.05 2.14 -7.96
C HIS A 179 11.55 1.24 -9.09
N SER A 180 10.67 0.82 -9.98
CA SER A 180 11.01 -0.08 -11.08
C SER A 180 10.87 0.63 -12.43
N ASN A 181 11.64 0.18 -13.41
CA ASN A 181 11.40 0.55 -14.79
C ASN A 181 10.08 -0.05 -15.25
N GLU A 182 9.39 0.62 -16.15
CA GLU A 182 8.08 0.20 -16.67
C GLU A 182 8.08 -1.23 -17.24
N SER A 183 9.18 -1.63 -17.88
CA SER A 183 9.35 -2.99 -18.42
C SER A 183 9.29 -4.09 -17.36
N GLU A 184 9.49 -3.75 -16.09
CA GLU A 184 9.39 -4.67 -14.95
C GLU A 184 7.99 -4.70 -14.33
N LEU A 185 7.08 -3.82 -14.77
CA LEU A 185 5.74 -3.64 -14.19
C LEU A 185 4.63 -4.34 -14.99
N THR A 186 4.97 -5.33 -15.79
CA THR A 186 4.01 -6.12 -16.59
C THR A 186 2.96 -6.86 -15.78
N TRP A 187 3.10 -6.83 -14.46
CA TRP A 187 2.15 -7.40 -13.51
C TRP A 187 1.08 -6.41 -13.04
N ALA A 188 1.25 -5.11 -13.28
CA ALA A 188 0.27 -4.07 -12.95
C ALA A 188 -0.66 -3.83 -14.14
N ASP A 189 -1.94 -3.61 -13.86
CA ASP A 189 -2.97 -3.33 -14.87
C ASP A 189 -2.87 -1.89 -15.36
N LYS A 190 -2.42 -1.00 -14.49
CA LYS A 190 -2.23 0.44 -14.78
C LYS A 190 -0.92 0.93 -14.21
N VAL A 191 -0.24 1.78 -14.96
CA VAL A 191 0.98 2.47 -14.52
C VAL A 191 0.77 3.98 -14.58
N ILE A 192 0.90 4.63 -13.44
CA ILE A 192 0.85 6.09 -13.29
C ILE A 192 2.29 6.60 -13.27
N LYS A 193 2.59 7.48 -14.22
CA LYS A 193 3.89 8.14 -14.34
C LYS A 193 3.71 9.63 -14.16
N GLN A 194 4.51 10.19 -13.29
CA GLN A 194 4.72 11.62 -13.19
C GLN A 194 3.50 12.45 -12.73
N PHE A 195 3.70 13.26 -11.70
CA PHE A 195 2.74 14.19 -11.11
C PHE A 195 3.17 15.67 -11.30
N LEU A 196 4.06 15.92 -12.25
CA LEU A 196 4.61 17.25 -12.57
C LEU A 196 3.96 17.81 -13.80
#